data_e9a6377cbf457d128e18502cd5a6d471
#
_entry.id   e9a6377cbf457d128e18502cd5a6d471
#
_cell.length_a   1.000
_cell.length_b   1.000
_cell.length_c   1.000
_cell.angle_alpha   90.00
_cell.angle_beta   90.00
_cell.angle_gamma   90.00
#
_symmetry.space_group_name_H-M   'P 1'
#
loop_
_entity.id
_entity.type
_entity.pdbx_description
1 polymer ?
#
loop_
_entity_poly.entity_id
_entity_poly.type
_entity_poly.pdbx_seq_one_letter_code
_entity_poly.pdbx_strand_id
1 'polypeptide(L)'
;MTSIEVVKSFYTTLSSDNGMAALDLVAPLVSWTEMFPGYAGVYTGPEAVRQNLFEPLGQDWEGFVITPESFVVEESKVVAFGTYSGTYKKTGKSIVAPFVHRWEVIDGKITNMRQYTDTTLVEAARG
;
A
#
# COMPACT_ATOMS: atom_id res chain seq x y z
N MET A 1 11.17 -9.40 -14.75
CA MET A 1 9.92 -8.62 -14.90
C MET A 1 10.25 -7.14 -15.07
N THR A 2 9.48 -6.45 -15.88
CA THR A 2 9.55 -4.99 -15.99
C THR A 2 9.04 -4.35 -14.70
N SER A 3 9.32 -3.06 -14.51
CA SER A 3 8.87 -2.34 -13.32
C SER A 3 7.35 -2.41 -13.13
N ILE A 4 6.58 -2.21 -14.21
CA ILE A 4 5.12 -2.27 -14.13
C ILE A 4 4.61 -3.70 -13.81
N GLU A 5 5.28 -4.72 -14.34
CA GLU A 5 4.91 -6.10 -14.04
C GLU A 5 5.12 -6.44 -12.57
N VAL A 6 6.22 -5.99 -11.97
CA VAL A 6 6.48 -6.17 -10.54
C VAL A 6 5.39 -5.51 -9.70
N VAL A 7 5.06 -4.25 -10.02
CA VAL A 7 4.04 -3.51 -9.28
C VAL A 7 2.67 -4.15 -9.41
N LYS A 8 2.27 -4.56 -10.61
CA LYS A 8 0.99 -5.25 -10.82
C LYS A 8 0.94 -6.59 -10.07
N SER A 9 2.05 -7.34 -10.07
CA SER A 9 2.15 -8.58 -9.31
C SER A 9 2.01 -8.35 -7.81
N PHE A 10 2.59 -7.25 -7.31
CA PHE A 10 2.44 -6.88 -5.91
C PHE A 10 0.97 -6.69 -5.54
N TYR A 11 0.22 -5.90 -6.31
CA TYR A 11 -1.21 -5.67 -6.03
C TYR A 11 -2.03 -6.96 -6.14
N THR A 12 -1.79 -7.76 -7.16
CA THR A 12 -2.51 -9.02 -7.35
C THR A 12 -2.27 -9.97 -6.19
N THR A 13 -1.02 -10.13 -5.78
CA THR A 13 -0.67 -11.01 -4.66
C THR A 13 -1.22 -10.49 -3.34
N LEU A 14 -1.14 -9.18 -3.10
CA LEU A 14 -1.65 -8.56 -1.88
C LEU A 14 -3.16 -8.80 -1.71
N SER A 15 -3.90 -8.85 -2.81
CA SER A 15 -5.35 -9.09 -2.82
C SER A 15 -5.72 -10.58 -2.75
N SER A 16 -4.74 -11.47 -2.79
CA SER A 16 -4.98 -12.93 -2.71
C SER A 16 -5.09 -13.41 -1.27
N ASP A 17 -5.42 -14.69 -1.08
CA ASP A 17 -5.51 -15.31 0.23
C ASP A 17 -4.17 -15.29 1.00
N ASN A 18 -3.05 -15.26 0.27
CA ASN A 18 -1.71 -15.15 0.83
C ASN A 18 -1.11 -13.79 0.51
N GLY A 19 -1.78 -12.73 0.96
CA GLY A 19 -1.40 -11.35 0.64
C GLY A 19 0.00 -10.98 1.08
N MET A 20 0.46 -11.51 2.21
CA MET A 20 1.81 -11.19 2.72
C MET A 20 2.92 -11.70 1.80
N ALA A 21 2.65 -12.65 0.91
CA ALA A 21 3.62 -13.08 -0.09
C ALA A 21 4.01 -11.96 -1.07
N ALA A 22 3.21 -10.90 -1.16
CA ALA A 22 3.58 -9.72 -1.95
C ALA A 22 4.91 -9.11 -1.49
N LEU A 23 5.23 -9.25 -0.21
CA LEU A 23 6.49 -8.72 0.35
C LEU A 23 7.73 -9.45 -0.17
N ASP A 24 7.58 -10.59 -0.83
CA ASP A 24 8.69 -11.27 -1.53
C ASP A 24 9.21 -10.45 -2.72
N LEU A 25 8.39 -9.52 -3.23
CA LEU A 25 8.77 -8.62 -4.31
C LEU A 25 9.48 -7.36 -3.81
N VAL A 26 9.66 -7.21 -2.52
CA VAL A 26 10.21 -6.02 -1.89
C VAL A 26 11.68 -6.26 -1.53
N ALA A 27 12.53 -5.26 -1.83
CA ALA A 27 13.96 -5.35 -1.53
C ALA A 27 14.20 -5.35 -0.01
N PRO A 28 15.29 -6.03 0.45
CA PRO A 28 15.60 -6.11 1.88
C PRO A 28 15.73 -4.75 2.59
N LEU A 29 16.16 -3.72 1.87
CA LEU A 29 16.37 -2.38 2.43
C LEU A 29 15.35 -1.37 1.88
N VAL A 30 14.16 -1.83 1.50
CA VAL A 30 13.11 -0.96 0.99
C VAL A 30 12.84 0.21 1.94
N SER A 31 12.63 1.39 1.37
CA SER A 31 12.12 2.55 2.10
C SER A 31 10.65 2.74 1.73
N TRP A 32 9.78 2.59 2.71
CA TRP A 32 8.33 2.65 2.53
C TRP A 32 7.78 3.81 3.35
N THR A 33 7.29 4.84 2.67
CA THR A 33 6.72 6.02 3.32
C THR A 33 5.21 5.95 3.24
N GLU A 34 4.57 5.94 4.41
CA GLU A 34 3.13 5.83 4.54
C GLU A 34 2.57 7.13 5.09
N MET A 35 1.48 7.63 4.50
CA MET A 35 0.79 8.83 4.97
C MET A 35 -0.63 8.54 5.47
N PHE A 36 -1.02 7.27 5.49
CA PHE A 36 -2.34 6.84 5.93
C PHE A 36 -2.47 7.12 7.43
N PRO A 37 -3.48 7.92 7.87
CA PRO A 37 -3.64 8.28 9.28
C PRO A 37 -3.70 7.07 10.22
N GLY A 38 -2.94 7.14 11.29
CA GLY A 38 -2.76 6.06 12.25
C GLY A 38 -1.55 5.18 11.98
N TYR A 39 -1.02 5.23 10.75
CA TYR A 39 0.12 4.40 10.33
C TYR A 39 1.19 5.22 9.62
N ALA A 40 1.11 6.54 9.68
CA ALA A 40 2.06 7.42 9.00
C ALA A 40 3.48 7.22 9.53
N GLY A 41 4.44 7.22 8.64
CA GLY A 41 5.85 7.05 9.00
C GLY A 41 6.66 6.45 7.88
N VAL A 42 7.93 6.20 8.16
CA VAL A 42 8.85 5.54 7.24
C VAL A 42 9.21 4.18 7.82
N TYR A 43 8.98 3.13 7.03
CA TYR A 43 9.28 1.74 7.40
C TYR A 43 10.44 1.27 6.53
N THR A 44 11.47 0.71 7.14
CA THR A 44 12.63 0.18 6.43
C THR A 44 12.62 -1.34 6.49
N GLY A 45 12.62 -1.98 5.33
CA GLY A 45 12.62 -3.42 5.18
C GLY A 45 11.22 -4.04 5.19
N PRO A 46 11.06 -5.21 4.55
CA PRO A 46 9.75 -5.85 4.42
C PRO A 46 9.15 -6.28 5.76
N GLU A 47 9.97 -6.66 6.73
CA GLU A 47 9.46 -7.10 8.03
C GLU A 47 8.81 -5.95 8.80
N ALA A 48 9.40 -4.74 8.74
CA ALA A 48 8.80 -3.56 9.36
C ALA A 48 7.48 -3.19 8.68
N VAL A 49 7.41 -3.30 7.37
CA VAL A 49 6.16 -3.06 6.62
C VAL A 49 5.08 -4.05 7.05
N ARG A 50 5.45 -5.33 7.18
CA ARG A 50 4.50 -6.37 7.60
C ARG A 50 3.99 -6.14 9.02
N GLN A 51 4.92 -6.01 9.97
CA GLN A 51 4.57 -5.96 11.41
C GLN A 51 3.94 -4.65 11.85
N ASN A 52 4.39 -3.54 11.28
CA ASN A 52 4.02 -2.21 11.79
C ASN A 52 3.01 -1.48 10.91
N LEU A 53 2.72 -2.00 9.72
CA LEU A 53 1.76 -1.40 8.79
C LEU A 53 0.67 -2.39 8.40
N PHE A 54 1.01 -3.46 7.68
CA PHE A 54 0.01 -4.35 7.08
C PHE A 54 -0.79 -5.11 8.13
N GLU A 55 -0.14 -5.69 9.13
CA GLU A 55 -0.84 -6.45 10.18
C GLU A 55 -1.74 -5.55 11.02
N PRO A 56 -1.26 -4.41 11.56
CA PRO A 56 -2.14 -3.52 12.31
C PRO A 56 -3.30 -2.98 11.49
N LEU A 57 -3.05 -2.59 10.23
CA LEU A 57 -4.09 -2.08 9.36
C LEU A 57 -5.18 -3.14 9.12
N GLY A 58 -4.77 -4.37 8.86
CA GLY A 58 -5.72 -5.47 8.67
C GLY A 58 -6.51 -5.83 9.94
N GLN A 59 -5.94 -5.59 11.12
CA GLN A 59 -6.63 -5.78 12.39
C GLN A 59 -7.64 -4.68 12.69
N ASP A 60 -7.32 -3.43 12.31
CA ASP A 60 -8.12 -2.26 12.64
C ASP A 60 -9.24 -1.99 11.64
N TRP A 61 -9.08 -2.43 10.41
CA TRP A 61 -10.03 -2.19 9.32
C TRP A 61 -10.63 -3.49 8.83
N GLU A 62 -11.94 -3.48 8.58
CA GLU A 62 -12.67 -4.61 8.01
C GLU A 62 -12.87 -4.41 6.52
N GLY A 63 -12.63 -5.45 5.73
CA GLY A 63 -12.87 -5.43 4.29
C GLY A 63 -12.06 -4.38 3.56
N PHE A 64 -10.81 -4.16 3.98
CA PHE A 64 -9.96 -3.15 3.36
C PHE A 64 -9.52 -3.63 1.97
N VAL A 65 -9.89 -2.86 0.94
CA VAL A 65 -9.61 -3.19 -0.46
C VAL A 65 -8.79 -2.08 -1.09
N ILE A 66 -7.74 -2.48 -1.78
CA ILE A 66 -6.87 -1.58 -2.55
C ILE A 66 -7.13 -1.86 -4.02
N THR A 67 -7.71 -0.89 -4.73
CA THR A 67 -8.09 -1.04 -6.14
C THR A 67 -7.26 -0.10 -7.00
N PRO A 68 -6.15 -0.57 -7.61
CA PRO A 68 -5.42 0.25 -8.58
C PRO A 68 -6.25 0.39 -9.86
N GLU A 69 -6.30 1.60 -10.40
CA GLU A 69 -7.15 1.94 -11.54
C GLU A 69 -6.36 2.34 -12.78
N SER A 70 -5.23 3.03 -12.60
CA SER A 70 -4.38 3.45 -13.69
C SER A 70 -2.92 3.58 -13.26
N PHE A 71 -2.02 3.55 -14.24
CA PHE A 71 -0.58 3.56 -13.99
C PHE A 71 0.11 4.51 -14.96
N VAL A 72 1.14 5.20 -14.44
CA VAL A 72 2.09 5.96 -15.25
C VAL A 72 3.47 5.36 -14.99
N VAL A 73 4.19 5.05 -16.04
CA VAL A 73 5.49 4.38 -15.95
C VAL A 73 6.56 5.21 -16.62
N GLU A 74 7.67 5.42 -15.93
CA GLU A 74 8.88 6.01 -16.49
C GLU A 74 10.07 5.20 -15.99
N GLU A 75 10.60 4.32 -16.83
CA GLU A 75 11.73 3.45 -16.54
C GLU A 75 11.50 2.61 -15.26
N SER A 76 12.26 2.87 -14.20
CA SER A 76 12.17 2.15 -12.92
C SER A 76 11.05 2.67 -12.03
N LYS A 77 10.39 3.76 -12.39
CA LYS A 77 9.35 4.40 -11.58
C LYS A 77 7.97 4.09 -12.11
N VAL A 78 7.08 3.74 -11.19
CA VAL A 78 5.68 3.46 -11.49
C VAL A 78 4.83 4.27 -10.52
N VAL A 79 3.86 5.00 -11.06
CA VAL A 79 2.87 5.71 -10.24
C VAL A 79 1.53 5.05 -10.48
N ALA A 80 0.91 4.57 -9.40
CA ALA A 80 -0.42 3.95 -9.45
C ALA A 80 -1.44 4.89 -8.84
N PHE A 81 -2.56 5.06 -9.53
CA PHE A 81 -3.72 5.82 -9.05
C PHE A 81 -4.84 4.84 -8.78
N GLY A 82 -5.50 4.97 -7.66
CA GLY A 82 -6.57 4.04 -7.34
C GLY A 82 -7.43 4.50 -6.17
N THR A 83 -8.13 3.54 -5.58
CA THR A 83 -9.13 3.79 -4.53
C THR A 83 -8.98 2.78 -3.41
N TYR A 84 -9.03 3.26 -2.18
CA TYR A 84 -9.19 2.45 -0.98
C TYR A 84 -10.66 2.40 -0.59
N SER A 85 -11.11 1.24 -0.13
CA SER A 85 -12.40 1.11 0.56
C SER A 85 -12.23 0.21 1.78
N GLY A 86 -13.03 0.45 2.80
CA GLY A 86 -12.99 -0.35 4.03
C GLY A 86 -13.77 0.32 5.14
N THR A 87 -13.91 -0.40 6.25
CA THR A 87 -14.65 0.06 7.41
C THR A 87 -13.74 0.02 8.64
N TYR A 88 -13.62 1.14 9.35
CA TYR A 88 -12.85 1.18 10.59
C TYR A 88 -13.66 0.48 11.68
N LYS A 89 -13.12 -0.58 12.23
CA LYS A 89 -13.86 -1.45 13.17
C LYS A 89 -14.31 -0.70 14.43
N LYS A 90 -13.46 0.18 14.94
CA LYS A 90 -13.74 0.89 16.20
C LYS A 90 -14.93 1.84 16.10
N THR A 91 -15.15 2.45 14.94
CA THR A 91 -16.24 3.42 14.76
C THR A 91 -17.38 2.88 13.92
N GLY A 92 -17.16 1.83 13.14
CA GLY A 92 -18.11 1.32 12.16
C GLY A 92 -18.27 2.20 10.93
N LYS A 93 -17.42 3.22 10.76
CA LYS A 93 -17.50 4.15 9.63
C LYS A 93 -16.67 3.64 8.45
N SER A 94 -17.22 3.80 7.25
CA SER A 94 -16.58 3.34 6.01
C SER A 94 -15.95 4.50 5.26
N ILE A 95 -14.90 4.17 4.48
CA ILE A 95 -14.26 5.13 3.57
C ILE A 95 -14.32 4.63 2.13
N VAL A 96 -14.31 5.59 1.21
CA VAL A 96 -13.89 5.43 -0.18
C VAL A 96 -12.96 6.60 -0.43
N ALA A 97 -11.66 6.35 -0.53
CA ALA A 97 -10.64 7.40 -0.59
C ALA A 97 -9.67 7.15 -1.74
N PRO A 98 -9.29 8.21 -2.47
CA PRO A 98 -8.29 8.06 -3.54
C PRO A 98 -6.91 7.81 -2.96
N PHE A 99 -6.09 7.08 -3.70
CA PHE A 99 -4.67 6.95 -3.37
C PHE A 99 -3.78 7.20 -4.57
N VAL A 100 -2.55 7.56 -4.27
CA VAL A 100 -1.44 7.56 -5.22
C VAL A 100 -0.29 6.80 -4.56
N HIS A 101 0.23 5.80 -5.26
CA HIS A 101 1.42 5.07 -4.83
C HIS A 101 2.53 5.32 -5.82
N ARG A 102 3.68 5.82 -5.34
CA ARG A 102 4.87 5.99 -6.16
C ARG A 102 5.85 4.87 -5.84
N TRP A 103 6.11 4.04 -6.82
CA TRP A 103 6.97 2.86 -6.71
C TRP A 103 8.29 3.08 -7.45
N GLU A 104 9.36 2.55 -6.89
CA GLU A 104 10.62 2.41 -7.61
C GLU A 104 11.05 0.95 -7.57
N VAL A 105 11.41 0.41 -8.74
CA VAL A 105 11.75 -1.01 -8.91
C VAL A 105 13.11 -1.10 -9.53
N ILE A 106 14.05 -1.77 -8.86
CA ILE A 106 15.43 -2.00 -9.33
C ILE A 106 15.70 -3.51 -9.27
N ASP A 107 16.18 -4.05 -10.37
CA ASP A 107 16.53 -5.48 -10.48
C ASP A 107 15.39 -6.40 -10.03
N GLY A 108 14.15 -6.07 -10.43
CA GLY A 108 12.98 -6.87 -10.15
C GLY A 108 12.45 -6.78 -8.74
N LYS A 109 12.98 -5.87 -7.91
CA LYS A 109 12.54 -5.67 -6.53
C LYS A 109 12.11 -4.24 -6.28
N ILE A 110 11.07 -4.08 -5.46
CA ILE A 110 10.60 -2.76 -5.03
C ILE A 110 11.60 -2.20 -4.01
N THR A 111 12.23 -1.08 -4.34
CA THR A 111 13.23 -0.45 -3.47
C THR A 111 12.70 0.76 -2.74
N ASN A 112 11.62 1.38 -3.24
CA ASN A 112 11.03 2.57 -2.63
C ASN A 112 9.54 2.62 -2.93
N MET A 113 8.76 3.02 -1.94
CA MET A 113 7.33 3.29 -2.10
C MET A 113 6.94 4.49 -1.27
N ARG A 114 6.16 5.39 -1.85
CA ARG A 114 5.54 6.51 -1.13
C ARG A 114 4.04 6.47 -1.38
N GLN A 115 3.28 6.50 -0.31
CA GLN A 115 1.83 6.43 -0.36
C GLN A 115 1.24 7.80 -0.04
N TYR A 116 0.27 8.22 -0.84
CA TYR A 116 -0.50 9.46 -0.65
C TYR A 116 -1.98 9.12 -0.69
N THR A 117 -2.76 9.77 0.14
CA THR A 117 -4.21 9.58 0.17
C THR A 117 -4.88 10.86 0.65
N ASP A 118 -6.21 10.91 0.53
CA ASP A 118 -6.99 11.98 1.16
C ASP A 118 -7.13 11.68 2.64
N THR A 119 -6.26 12.26 3.43
CA THR A 119 -6.17 12.01 4.87
C THR A 119 -7.42 12.48 5.62
N THR A 120 -8.11 13.50 5.11
CA THR A 120 -9.35 14.00 5.72
C THR A 120 -10.43 12.94 5.74
N LEU A 121 -10.58 12.19 4.64
CA LEU A 121 -11.58 11.11 4.57
C LEU A 121 -11.26 9.98 5.57
N VAL A 122 -9.98 9.63 5.69
CA VAL A 122 -9.56 8.58 6.63
C VAL A 122 -9.75 9.03 8.08
N GLU A 123 -9.34 10.27 8.40
CA GLU A 123 -9.52 10.82 9.74
C GLU A 123 -10.99 10.86 10.15
N ALA A 124 -11.89 11.21 9.23
CA ALA A 124 -13.32 11.25 9.51
C ALA A 124 -13.86 9.87 9.90
N ALA A 125 -13.34 8.80 9.30
CA ALA A 125 -13.77 7.44 9.66
C ALA A 125 -13.17 6.99 11.00
N ARG A 126 -11.98 7.46 11.36
CA ARG A 126 -11.29 7.04 12.59
C ARG A 126 -11.82 7.76 13.84
N GLY A 127 -12.34 8.92 13.69
CA GLY A 127 -12.80 9.74 14.79
C GLY A 127 -14.25 10.08 14.72
#